data_6dfbb11c309156237385a4b16863e6fc
#
_entry.id   6dfbb11c309156237385a4b16863e6fc
#
_cell.length_a   1.000
_cell.length_b   1.000
_cell.length_c   1.000
_cell.angle_alpha   90.00
_cell.angle_beta   90.00
_cell.angle_gamma   90.00
#
_symmetry.space_group_name_H-M   'P 1'
#
loop_
_entity.id
_entity.type
_entity.pdbx_description
1 polymer ?
#
loop_
_entity_poly.entity_id
_entity_poly.type
_entity_poly.pdbx_seq_one_letter_code
_entity_poly.pdbx_strand_id
1 'polypeptide(L)'
;MELLVKINKKLEQRRAILNTIIQNVGIQNRILKSAQILAECLKLGGKIITAGNGGSASQSEHFSSEMMGRLKNSRTPFPSLSLSSNASLLTCIGNDFGFERIFSRQIEGIGTTKDVFIAFTTSCKSRNIIEALNVCKNSNIKSIPVGGINLS
;
A
#
# COMPACT_ATOMS: atom_id res chain seq x y z
N MET A 1 13.35 24.43 -26.31
CA MET A 1 12.15 25.16 -25.81
C MET A 1 10.96 24.23 -25.59
N GLU A 2 10.61 23.35 -26.53
CA GLU A 2 9.49 22.40 -26.44
C GLU A 2 9.58 21.42 -25.24
N LEU A 3 10.79 20.91 -24.92
CA LEU A 3 11.00 19.98 -23.81
C LEU A 3 10.75 20.65 -22.46
N LEU A 4 11.18 21.89 -22.26
CA LEU A 4 10.92 22.66 -21.04
C LEU A 4 9.42 22.91 -20.83
N VAL A 5 8.69 23.17 -21.90
CA VAL A 5 7.22 23.31 -21.86
C VAL A 5 6.56 22.01 -21.39
N LYS A 6 7.01 20.86 -21.91
CA LYS A 6 6.51 19.54 -21.48
C LYS A 6 6.82 19.27 -20.00
N ILE A 7 8.02 19.61 -19.54
CA ILE A 7 8.42 19.47 -18.13
C ILE A 7 7.52 20.34 -17.26
N ASN A 8 7.37 21.62 -17.57
CA ASN A 8 6.54 22.54 -16.80
C ASN A 8 5.08 22.06 -16.73
N LYS A 9 4.52 21.60 -17.85
CA LYS A 9 3.17 21.02 -17.87
C LYS A 9 3.03 19.84 -16.89
N LYS A 10 4.03 18.95 -16.80
CA LYS A 10 4.02 17.84 -15.83
C LYS A 10 4.11 18.31 -14.39
N LEU A 11 4.93 19.30 -14.10
CA LEU A 11 5.04 19.90 -12.76
C LEU A 11 3.74 20.56 -12.33
N GLU A 12 3.09 21.31 -13.23
CA GLU A 12 1.79 21.93 -12.98
C GLU A 12 0.70 20.88 -12.71
N GLN A 13 0.67 19.79 -13.46
CA GLN A 13 -0.24 18.68 -13.18
C GLN A 13 -0.05 18.11 -11.77
N ARG A 14 1.21 17.95 -11.29
CA ARG A 14 1.50 17.49 -9.94
C ARG A 14 1.06 18.50 -8.89
N ARG A 15 1.31 19.79 -9.13
CA ARG A 15 0.86 20.89 -8.26
C ARG A 15 -0.67 20.90 -8.10
N ALA A 16 -1.39 20.72 -9.20
CA ALA A 16 -2.86 20.67 -9.18
C ALA A 16 -3.38 19.51 -8.32
N ILE A 17 -2.77 18.32 -8.40
CA ILE A 17 -3.13 17.18 -7.55
C ILE A 17 -2.92 17.49 -6.07
N LEU A 18 -1.77 18.08 -5.71
CA LEU A 18 -1.49 18.48 -4.32
C LEU A 18 -2.49 19.53 -3.82
N ASN A 19 -2.82 20.52 -4.63
CA ASN A 19 -3.83 21.52 -4.30
C ASN A 19 -5.22 20.88 -4.07
N THR A 20 -5.60 19.89 -4.88
CA THR A 20 -6.84 19.14 -4.68
C THR A 20 -6.85 18.46 -3.30
N ILE A 21 -5.74 17.85 -2.88
CA ILE A 21 -5.64 17.20 -1.56
C ILE A 21 -5.74 18.25 -0.44
N ILE A 22 -5.02 19.37 -0.58
CA ILE A 22 -5.02 20.47 0.40
C ILE A 22 -6.40 21.08 0.60
N GLN A 23 -7.18 21.21 -0.47
CA GLN A 23 -8.50 21.84 -0.43
C GLN A 23 -9.64 20.87 -0.11
N ASN A 24 -9.40 19.55 -0.16
CA ASN A 24 -10.43 18.53 0.02
C ASN A 24 -10.39 17.91 1.42
N VAL A 25 -11.21 18.44 2.32
CA VAL A 25 -11.36 17.94 3.71
C VAL A 25 -11.74 16.45 3.74
N GLY A 26 -12.51 15.97 2.77
CA GLY A 26 -12.87 14.54 2.69
C GLY A 26 -11.67 13.64 2.42
N ILE A 27 -10.71 14.08 1.59
CA ILE A 27 -9.44 13.35 1.37
C ILE A 27 -8.59 13.39 2.65
N GLN A 28 -8.46 14.56 3.27
CA GLN A 28 -7.69 14.72 4.51
C GLN A 28 -8.24 13.83 5.64
N ASN A 29 -9.57 13.77 5.80
CA ASN A 29 -10.22 12.90 6.78
C ASN A 29 -9.96 11.41 6.50
N ARG A 30 -9.93 10.98 5.23
CA ARG A 30 -9.55 9.60 4.88
C ARG A 30 -8.10 9.29 5.24
N ILE A 31 -7.18 10.21 4.99
CA ILE A 31 -5.76 10.08 5.38
C ILE A 31 -5.65 9.97 6.90
N LEU A 32 -6.31 10.86 7.65
CA LEU A 32 -6.33 10.84 9.12
C LEU A 32 -6.88 9.51 9.66
N LYS A 33 -8.01 9.05 9.13
CA LYS A 33 -8.62 7.77 9.52
C LYS A 33 -7.68 6.59 9.23
N SER A 34 -7.00 6.59 8.09
CA SER A 34 -6.01 5.56 7.76
C SER A 34 -4.86 5.55 8.76
N ALA A 35 -4.31 6.72 9.11
CA ALA A 35 -3.27 6.84 10.12
C ALA A 35 -3.73 6.34 11.51
N GLN A 36 -4.96 6.63 11.90
CA GLN A 36 -5.56 6.14 13.16
C GLN A 36 -5.69 4.61 13.18
N ILE A 37 -6.13 4.00 12.06
CA ILE A 37 -6.24 2.53 11.93
C ILE A 37 -4.86 1.88 12.08
N LEU A 38 -3.81 2.45 11.46
CA LEU A 38 -2.44 1.94 11.56
C LEU A 38 -1.90 2.07 12.99
N ALA A 39 -2.13 3.20 13.64
CA ALA A 39 -1.71 3.44 15.02
C ALA A 39 -2.40 2.47 16.00
N GLU A 40 -3.70 2.19 15.82
CA GLU A 40 -4.44 1.22 16.59
C GLU A 40 -3.90 -0.20 16.41
N CYS A 41 -3.64 -0.61 15.16
CA CYS A 41 -3.02 -1.90 14.84
C CYS A 41 -1.73 -2.11 15.64
N LEU A 42 -0.81 -1.14 15.58
CA LEU A 42 0.47 -1.22 16.28
C LEU A 42 0.31 -1.25 17.80
N LYS A 43 -0.63 -0.49 18.38
CA LYS A 43 -0.94 -0.50 19.82
C LYS A 43 -1.47 -1.86 20.27
N LEU A 44 -2.22 -2.56 19.42
CA LEU A 44 -2.77 -3.88 19.71
C LEU A 44 -1.77 -5.04 19.46
N GLY A 45 -0.52 -4.70 19.12
CA GLY A 45 0.54 -5.68 18.82
C GLY A 45 0.38 -6.36 17.46
N GLY A 46 -0.37 -5.74 16.54
CA GLY A 46 -0.44 -6.15 15.14
C GLY A 46 0.74 -5.65 14.31
N LYS A 47 0.79 -6.07 13.06
CA LYS A 47 1.77 -5.63 12.05
C LYS A 47 1.09 -5.01 10.85
N ILE A 48 1.83 -4.18 10.13
CA ILE A 48 1.39 -3.58 8.87
C ILE A 48 1.91 -4.46 7.73
N ILE A 49 1.01 -4.99 6.92
CA ILE A 49 1.32 -5.80 5.74
C ILE A 49 1.08 -4.93 4.51
N THR A 50 2.02 -4.89 3.60
CA THR A 50 1.90 -4.08 2.38
C THR A 50 2.10 -4.91 1.12
N ALA A 51 1.46 -4.54 0.02
CA ALA A 51 1.69 -5.15 -1.29
C ALA A 51 1.39 -4.18 -2.43
N GLY A 52 2.01 -4.45 -3.58
CA GLY A 52 1.77 -3.75 -4.84
C GLY A 52 2.45 -4.45 -6.01
N ASN A 53 2.17 -4.02 -7.22
CA ASN A 53 2.82 -4.52 -8.44
C ASN A 53 3.72 -3.45 -9.05
N GLY A 54 4.85 -3.83 -9.63
CA GLY A 54 5.76 -2.92 -10.33
C GLY A 54 6.20 -1.73 -9.45
N GLY A 55 5.95 -0.49 -9.88
CA GLY A 55 6.25 0.70 -9.09
C GLY A 55 5.51 0.76 -7.75
N SER A 56 4.31 0.18 -7.67
CA SER A 56 3.58 0.04 -6.41
C SER A 56 4.22 -1.00 -5.47
N ALA A 57 4.93 -2.02 -6.01
CA ALA A 57 5.75 -2.91 -5.19
C ALA A 57 6.87 -2.13 -4.51
N SER A 58 7.61 -1.30 -5.27
CA SER A 58 8.66 -0.43 -4.70
C SER A 58 8.12 0.53 -3.64
N GLN A 59 6.91 1.08 -3.83
CA GLN A 59 6.26 1.91 -2.80
C GLN A 59 5.92 1.11 -1.55
N SER A 60 5.44 -0.13 -1.70
CA SER A 60 5.11 -1.01 -0.57
C SER A 60 6.35 -1.40 0.23
N GLU A 61 7.46 -1.70 -0.44
CA GLU A 61 8.75 -2.00 0.18
C GLU A 61 9.31 -0.77 0.89
N HIS A 62 9.28 0.39 0.24
CA HIS A 62 9.74 1.64 0.84
C HIS A 62 8.94 1.98 2.10
N PHE A 63 7.60 1.89 2.04
CA PHE A 63 6.75 2.10 3.21
C PHE A 63 7.14 1.17 4.38
N SER A 64 7.29 -0.13 4.11
CA SER A 64 7.67 -1.09 5.14
C SER A 64 9.06 -0.83 5.71
N SER A 65 10.03 -0.41 4.88
CA SER A 65 11.37 -0.06 5.34
C SER A 65 11.38 1.16 6.27
N GLU A 66 10.56 2.18 5.97
CA GLU A 66 10.41 3.36 6.83
C GLU A 66 9.72 3.03 8.17
N MET A 67 8.80 2.07 8.18
CA MET A 67 8.16 1.60 9.42
C MET A 67 9.13 0.78 10.28
N MET A 68 9.90 -0.13 9.70
CA MET A 68 10.89 -0.96 10.40
C MET A 68 12.16 -0.19 10.77
N GLY A 69 12.60 0.70 9.92
CA GLY A 69 13.73 1.59 10.15
C GLY A 69 13.30 2.87 10.87
N ARG A 70 13.54 4.02 10.22
CA ARG A 70 13.10 5.33 10.71
C ARG A 70 12.93 6.30 9.55
N LEU A 71 11.85 7.06 9.53
CA LEU A 71 11.67 8.13 8.55
C LEU A 71 12.44 9.41 8.96
N LYS A 72 12.30 9.87 10.20
CA LYS A 72 12.93 11.09 10.72
C LYS A 72 13.62 10.87 12.07
N ASN A 73 12.86 10.51 13.09
CA ASN A 73 13.34 10.40 14.46
C ASN A 73 13.72 8.94 14.79
N SER A 74 14.75 8.75 15.62
CA SER A 74 15.06 7.42 16.16
C SER A 74 13.92 6.96 17.06
N ARG A 75 13.45 5.73 16.85
CA ARG A 75 12.36 5.12 17.61
C ARG A 75 12.45 3.59 17.56
N THR A 76 11.67 2.93 18.38
CA THR A 76 11.45 1.49 18.29
C THR A 76 10.87 1.13 16.92
N PRO A 77 11.35 0.06 16.25
CA PRO A 77 10.80 -0.42 15.00
C PRO A 77 9.30 -0.73 15.11
N PHE A 78 8.53 -0.34 14.11
CA PHE A 78 7.12 -0.75 13.98
C PHE A 78 7.04 -2.01 13.11
N PRO A 79 6.38 -3.08 13.55
CA PRO A 79 6.24 -4.31 12.77
C PRO A 79 5.59 -4.04 11.41
N SER A 80 6.34 -4.23 10.33
CA SER A 80 5.86 -4.05 8.97
C SER A 80 6.60 -4.95 8.00
N LEU A 81 5.89 -5.46 6.98
CA LEU A 81 6.51 -6.22 5.91
C LEU A 81 5.81 -5.99 4.58
N SER A 82 6.59 -6.04 3.49
CA SER A 82 6.05 -6.03 2.13
C SER A 82 5.98 -7.45 1.57
N LEU A 83 4.80 -7.85 1.11
CA LEU A 83 4.59 -9.13 0.42
C LEU A 83 5.23 -9.15 -0.98
N SER A 84 5.66 -8.00 -1.47
CA SER A 84 6.32 -7.86 -2.78
C SER A 84 7.83 -8.12 -2.72
N SER A 85 8.44 -8.25 -1.55
CA SER A 85 9.91 -8.25 -1.37
C SER A 85 10.57 -9.62 -1.56
N ASN A 86 9.86 -10.72 -1.36
CA ASN A 86 10.44 -12.06 -1.44
C ASN A 86 10.22 -12.69 -2.81
N ALA A 87 11.23 -12.59 -3.69
CA ALA A 87 11.15 -13.09 -5.05
C ALA A 87 10.91 -14.61 -5.12
N SER A 88 11.53 -15.39 -4.23
CA SER A 88 11.34 -16.85 -4.18
C SER A 88 9.89 -17.21 -3.85
N LEU A 89 9.30 -16.50 -2.90
CA LEU A 89 7.93 -16.74 -2.49
C LEU A 89 6.93 -16.31 -3.59
N LEU A 90 7.17 -15.17 -4.23
CA LEU A 90 6.35 -14.69 -5.35
C LEU A 90 6.37 -15.66 -6.53
N THR A 91 7.56 -16.15 -6.91
CA THR A 91 7.71 -17.08 -8.03
C THR A 91 7.15 -18.46 -7.71
N CYS A 92 7.36 -18.99 -6.52
CA CYS A 92 6.79 -20.26 -6.07
C CYS A 92 5.26 -20.21 -6.12
N ILE A 93 4.65 -19.23 -5.45
CA ILE A 93 3.18 -19.12 -5.43
C ILE A 93 2.65 -18.85 -6.84
N GLY A 94 3.31 -17.99 -7.62
CA GLY A 94 2.91 -17.68 -8.99
C GLY A 94 2.93 -18.91 -9.91
N ASN A 95 3.93 -19.79 -9.75
CA ASN A 95 4.06 -21.04 -10.51
C ASN A 95 2.99 -22.08 -10.11
N ASP A 96 2.76 -22.26 -8.80
CA ASP A 96 1.96 -23.35 -8.27
C ASP A 96 0.46 -23.03 -8.18
N PHE A 97 0.12 -21.76 -7.96
CA PHE A 97 -1.26 -21.31 -7.66
C PHE A 97 -1.77 -20.17 -8.55
N GLY A 98 -0.93 -19.66 -9.46
CA GLY A 98 -1.23 -18.54 -10.32
C GLY A 98 -0.84 -17.18 -9.73
N PHE A 99 -0.60 -16.21 -10.62
CA PHE A 99 -0.14 -14.87 -10.26
C PHE A 99 -1.16 -14.09 -9.41
N GLU A 100 -2.43 -14.39 -9.55
CA GLU A 100 -3.51 -13.79 -8.76
C GLU A 100 -3.43 -14.16 -7.27
N ARG A 101 -2.74 -15.25 -6.92
CA ARG A 101 -2.62 -15.76 -5.54
C ARG A 101 -1.38 -15.28 -4.80
N ILE A 102 -0.44 -14.59 -5.47
CA ILE A 102 0.88 -14.27 -4.89
C ILE A 102 0.82 -13.46 -3.58
N PHE A 103 -0.19 -12.65 -3.37
CA PHE A 103 -0.38 -11.87 -2.14
C PHE A 103 -1.39 -12.52 -1.20
N SER A 104 -2.53 -12.97 -1.72
CA SER A 104 -3.60 -13.54 -0.91
C SER A 104 -3.11 -14.75 -0.12
N ARG A 105 -2.33 -15.65 -0.76
CA ARG A 105 -1.77 -16.82 -0.09
C ARG A 105 -0.79 -16.49 1.03
N GLN A 106 -0.01 -15.43 0.87
CA GLN A 106 0.86 -14.95 1.94
C GLN A 106 0.02 -14.40 3.12
N ILE A 107 -1.05 -13.64 2.85
CA ILE A 107 -1.95 -13.13 3.90
C ILE A 107 -2.62 -14.28 4.64
N GLU A 108 -3.07 -15.32 3.95
CA GLU A 108 -3.63 -16.55 4.56
C GLU A 108 -2.66 -17.20 5.56
N GLY A 109 -1.35 -17.17 5.25
CA GLY A 109 -0.32 -17.80 6.08
C GLY A 109 0.13 -16.97 7.28
N ILE A 110 0.13 -15.64 7.18
CA ILE A 110 0.77 -14.77 8.20
C ILE A 110 -0.17 -13.72 8.78
N GLY A 111 -1.34 -13.48 8.18
CA GLY A 111 -2.27 -12.44 8.59
C GLY A 111 -3.07 -12.84 9.83
N THR A 112 -3.32 -11.86 10.70
CA THR A 112 -4.18 -12.00 11.88
C THR A 112 -5.18 -10.86 11.94
N THR A 113 -6.23 -11.00 12.74
CA THR A 113 -7.27 -9.97 12.92
C THR A 113 -6.75 -8.66 13.54
N LYS A 114 -5.54 -8.67 14.11
CA LYS A 114 -4.87 -7.48 14.67
C LYS A 114 -4.14 -6.67 13.60
N ASP A 115 -3.88 -7.27 12.43
CA ASP A 115 -3.06 -6.67 11.38
C ASP A 115 -3.86 -5.71 10.49
N VAL A 116 -3.13 -4.89 9.75
CA VAL A 116 -3.69 -4.04 8.70
C VAL A 116 -2.95 -4.29 7.40
N PHE A 117 -3.69 -4.54 6.33
CA PHE A 117 -3.16 -4.68 4.98
C PHE A 117 -3.29 -3.37 4.20
N ILE A 118 -2.17 -2.85 3.67
CA ILE A 118 -2.15 -1.69 2.76
C ILE A 118 -1.91 -2.20 1.34
N ALA A 119 -2.86 -1.99 0.45
CA ALA A 119 -2.77 -2.35 -0.96
C ALA A 119 -2.42 -1.13 -1.81
N PHE A 120 -1.19 -1.07 -2.35
CA PHE A 120 -0.79 -0.03 -3.31
C PHE A 120 -1.18 -0.44 -4.73
N THR A 121 -2.03 0.36 -5.39
CA THR A 121 -2.47 0.08 -6.75
C THR A 121 -2.81 1.38 -7.49
N THR A 122 -2.42 1.48 -8.75
CA THR A 122 -2.79 2.64 -9.59
C THR A 122 -4.09 2.40 -10.35
N SER A 123 -4.33 1.16 -10.78
CA SER A 123 -5.49 0.82 -11.61
C SER A 123 -6.72 0.36 -10.83
N CYS A 124 -6.54 -0.06 -9.58
CA CYS A 124 -7.56 -0.73 -8.76
C CYS A 124 -8.18 -1.99 -9.42
N LYS A 125 -7.53 -2.53 -10.49
CA LYS A 125 -8.03 -3.66 -11.29
C LYS A 125 -7.13 -4.90 -11.23
N SER A 126 -6.00 -4.84 -10.52
CA SER A 126 -5.06 -5.96 -10.42
C SER A 126 -5.66 -7.11 -9.65
N ARG A 127 -5.83 -8.28 -10.29
CA ARG A 127 -6.50 -9.46 -9.69
C ARG A 127 -5.83 -9.91 -8.41
N ASN A 128 -4.50 -9.97 -8.34
CA ASN A 128 -3.77 -10.35 -7.13
C ASN A 128 -4.02 -9.39 -5.94
N ILE A 129 -4.22 -8.10 -6.19
CA ILE A 129 -4.60 -7.12 -5.15
C ILE A 129 -6.05 -7.34 -4.72
N ILE A 130 -6.96 -7.59 -5.66
CA ILE A 130 -8.37 -7.85 -5.37
C ILE A 130 -8.50 -9.13 -4.52
N GLU A 131 -7.82 -10.21 -4.90
CA GLU A 131 -7.80 -11.45 -4.13
C GLU A 131 -7.24 -11.27 -2.71
N ALA A 132 -6.18 -10.48 -2.57
CA ALA A 132 -5.63 -10.14 -1.26
C ALA A 132 -6.65 -9.37 -0.39
N LEU A 133 -7.36 -8.41 -0.96
CA LEU A 133 -8.43 -7.68 -0.26
C LEU A 133 -9.62 -8.58 0.12
N ASN A 134 -9.99 -9.54 -0.75
CA ASN A 134 -11.04 -10.53 -0.46
C ASN A 134 -10.66 -11.41 0.73
N VAL A 135 -9.42 -11.92 0.77
CA VAL A 135 -8.90 -12.68 1.91
C VAL A 135 -8.94 -11.86 3.19
N CYS A 136 -8.48 -10.60 3.14
CA CYS A 136 -8.56 -9.71 4.31
C CYS A 136 -9.98 -9.55 4.82
N LYS A 137 -10.94 -9.33 3.92
CA LYS A 137 -12.36 -9.20 4.26
C LYS A 137 -12.90 -10.46 4.94
N ASN A 138 -12.62 -11.63 4.36
CA ASN A 138 -13.10 -12.91 4.87
C ASN A 138 -12.47 -13.31 6.21
N SER A 139 -11.23 -12.86 6.47
CA SER A 139 -10.47 -13.11 7.70
C SER A 139 -10.57 -11.99 8.74
N ASN A 140 -11.44 -10.99 8.53
CA ASN A 140 -11.60 -9.82 9.40
C ASN A 140 -10.31 -9.03 9.61
N ILE A 141 -9.43 -9.00 8.62
CA ILE A 141 -8.22 -8.17 8.60
C ILE A 141 -8.58 -6.81 8.03
N LYS A 142 -8.30 -5.73 8.76
CA LYS A 142 -8.54 -4.38 8.25
C LYS A 142 -7.68 -4.13 7.01
N SER A 143 -8.24 -3.46 5.97
CA SER A 143 -7.48 -3.15 4.76
C SER A 143 -7.65 -1.69 4.34
N ILE A 144 -6.58 -1.12 3.79
CA ILE A 144 -6.51 0.26 3.30
C ILE A 144 -6.01 0.22 1.85
N PRO A 145 -6.91 0.27 0.85
CA PRO A 145 -6.49 0.43 -0.53
C PRO A 145 -6.01 1.87 -0.77
N VAL A 146 -4.80 1.99 -1.32
CA VAL A 146 -4.20 3.25 -1.75
C VAL A 146 -4.12 3.24 -3.27
N GLY A 147 -5.05 3.94 -3.90
CA GLY A 147 -5.18 3.99 -5.35
C GLY A 147 -4.94 5.37 -5.94
N GLY A 148 -4.65 5.42 -7.24
CA GLY A 148 -4.63 6.66 -7.98
C GLY A 148 -6.03 7.26 -8.10
N ILE A 149 -6.15 8.57 -7.98
CA ILE A 149 -7.35 9.29 -8.36
C ILE A 149 -7.36 9.34 -9.89
N ASN A 150 -8.28 8.62 -10.53
CA ASN A 150 -8.55 8.86 -11.94
C ASN A 150 -9.25 10.22 -12.04
N LEU A 151 -8.49 11.25 -12.35
CA LEU A 151 -8.99 12.54 -12.81
C LEU A 151 -9.26 12.39 -14.32
N SER A 152 -10.24 11.59 -14.70
CA SER A 152 -10.81 11.58 -16.07
C SER A 152 -12.10 12.36 -16.09
#